data_561a53a84919b88e08544807004a0f97
#
_entry.id   561a53a84919b88e08544807004a0f97
#
_cell.length_a   1.000
_cell.length_b   1.000
_cell.length_c   1.000
_cell.angle_alpha   90.00
_cell.angle_beta   90.00
_cell.angle_gamma   90.00
#
_symmetry.space_group_name_H-M   'P 1'
#
loop_
_entity.id
_entity.type
_entity.pdbx_description
1 polymer ?
#
loop_
_entity_poly.entity_id
_entity_poly.type
_entity_poly.pdbx_seq_one_letter_code
_entity_poly.pdbx_strand_id
1 'polypeptide(L)'
;SKRIAAALTSLTTVVATAFATFSATPAHAADSDTSVPPEITMPGSPDGIPSAGDGPTKLFTYPASVYALAHPGTNPQGANNFSCKPSEGHNPVVLLPGTNSDAYASWSMYAPRLTKLGYCVFSPNFNGLKMLPNFAYTGDIRVSAKAVSGFVDRVLTATGSKKVDLIGWSQGGGPLPNYYITKLGGDKKVGKLIALAPSNHGVGPRAVSKFLNESVSEAQHKKIEATFAKASIASYEQQLGFSNFNKEL
;
A
#
# COMPACT_ATOMS: atom_id res chain seq x y z
N SER A 1 23.48 28.09 8.40
CA SER A 1 23.45 26.91 9.29
C SER A 1 22.31 26.95 10.31
N LYS A 2 22.01 28.07 10.99
CA LYS A 2 20.89 28.16 11.98
C LYS A 2 19.50 28.11 11.35
N ARG A 3 19.32 28.58 10.12
CA ARG A 3 18.03 28.53 9.38
C ARG A 3 17.66 27.15 8.87
N ILE A 4 18.65 26.31 8.59
CA ILE A 4 18.47 24.92 8.12
C ILE A 4 18.05 24.00 9.28
N ALA A 5 18.64 24.22 10.47
CA ALA A 5 18.23 23.50 11.68
C ALA A 5 16.76 23.78 12.05
N ALA A 6 16.28 25.01 11.88
CA ALA A 6 14.89 25.39 12.12
C ALA A 6 13.90 24.73 11.13
N ALA A 7 14.29 24.55 9.85
CA ALA A 7 13.44 23.91 8.85
C ALA A 7 13.31 22.40 9.09
N LEU A 8 14.38 21.74 9.52
CA LEU A 8 14.37 20.33 9.90
C LEU A 8 13.56 20.09 11.19
N THR A 9 13.67 21.01 12.15
CA THR A 9 12.91 20.96 13.42
C THR A 9 11.41 21.16 13.18
N SER A 10 11.02 22.05 12.24
CA SER A 10 9.61 22.28 11.93
C SER A 10 8.96 21.09 11.20
N LEU A 11 9.68 20.40 10.33
CA LEU A 11 9.16 19.23 9.63
C LEU A 11 8.96 18.03 10.59
N THR A 12 9.90 17.85 11.54
CA THR A 12 9.78 16.82 12.59
C THR A 12 8.70 17.17 13.61
N THR A 13 8.48 18.45 13.92
CA THR A 13 7.49 18.89 14.92
C THR A 13 6.05 18.71 14.40
N VAL A 14 5.78 18.96 13.12
CA VAL A 14 4.44 18.77 12.54
C VAL A 14 4.06 17.29 12.47
N VAL A 15 5.02 16.38 12.27
CA VAL A 15 4.78 14.93 12.28
C VAL A 15 4.73 14.39 13.72
N ALA A 16 5.56 14.92 14.64
CA ALA A 16 5.68 14.42 16.01
C ALA A 16 4.51 14.83 16.93
N THR A 17 3.91 15.99 16.73
CA THR A 17 2.79 16.45 17.58
C THR A 17 1.48 15.69 17.36
N ALA A 18 1.33 15.01 16.23
CA ALA A 18 0.15 14.18 15.97
C ALA A 18 0.22 12.78 16.62
N PHE A 19 1.40 12.34 17.12
CA PHE A 19 1.63 10.93 17.49
C PHE A 19 2.25 10.70 18.89
N ALA A 20 2.26 11.69 19.77
CA ALA A 20 3.03 11.65 21.02
C ALA A 20 2.50 10.74 22.16
N THR A 21 1.52 9.87 21.94
CA THR A 21 0.89 9.08 23.05
C THR A 21 0.74 7.58 22.80
N PHE A 22 1.61 6.92 22.04
CA PHE A 22 1.45 5.47 21.86
C PHE A 22 2.70 4.64 22.19
N SER A 23 2.54 3.71 23.14
CA SER A 23 3.53 2.71 23.53
C SER A 23 3.57 1.56 22.52
N ALA A 24 4.76 1.22 22.01
CA ALA A 24 4.97 0.13 21.07
C ALA A 24 5.42 -1.15 21.80
N THR A 25 4.83 -2.28 21.45
CA THR A 25 5.29 -3.64 21.80
C THR A 25 6.31 -4.14 20.75
N PRO A 26 7.35 -4.92 21.13
CA PRO A 26 8.36 -5.38 20.21
C PRO A 26 7.89 -6.55 19.31
N ALA A 27 8.35 -6.56 18.06
CA ALA A 27 8.05 -7.59 17.06
C ALA A 27 8.90 -8.85 17.25
N HIS A 28 8.29 -10.03 17.10
CA HIS A 28 8.95 -11.35 17.05
C HIS A 28 9.04 -11.88 15.61
N ALA A 29 10.03 -12.72 15.35
CA ALA A 29 10.32 -13.30 14.05
C ALA A 29 9.28 -14.34 13.61
N ALA A 30 9.04 -14.44 12.30
CA ALA A 30 7.97 -15.19 11.67
C ALA A 30 8.33 -16.64 11.33
N ASP A 31 7.41 -17.53 11.60
CA ASP A 31 7.33 -18.92 11.11
C ASP A 31 6.54 -18.97 9.79
N SER A 32 6.77 -20.01 8.97
CA SER A 32 6.24 -20.16 7.61
C SER A 32 4.77 -20.59 7.57
N ASP A 33 3.88 -19.76 8.12
CA ASP A 33 2.44 -19.90 7.98
C ASP A 33 1.95 -18.96 6.87
N THR A 34 1.06 -19.43 6.00
CA THR A 34 0.44 -18.67 4.90
C THR A 34 -0.59 -17.64 5.38
N SER A 35 -0.81 -17.53 6.68
CA SER A 35 -1.66 -16.51 7.28
C SER A 35 -0.99 -15.13 7.22
N VAL A 36 -1.79 -14.10 6.95
CA VAL A 36 -1.32 -12.72 7.00
C VAL A 36 -0.94 -12.37 8.45
N PRO A 37 0.29 -11.91 8.72
CA PRO A 37 0.70 -11.56 10.06
C PRO A 37 -0.26 -10.54 10.71
N PRO A 38 -0.65 -10.72 11.97
CA PRO A 38 -1.64 -9.86 12.65
C PRO A 38 -1.28 -8.37 12.65
N GLU A 39 0.02 -8.04 12.63
CA GLU A 39 0.50 -6.66 12.61
C GLU A 39 0.19 -5.91 11.32
N ILE A 40 -0.02 -6.61 10.21
CA ILE A 40 -0.34 -6.00 8.90
C ILE A 40 -1.81 -6.12 8.51
N THR A 41 -2.63 -6.76 9.31
CA THR A 41 -4.08 -6.79 9.10
C THR A 41 -4.73 -5.44 9.40
N MET A 42 -5.77 -5.10 8.65
CA MET A 42 -6.53 -3.87 8.84
C MET A 42 -7.87 -4.15 9.53
N PRO A 43 -8.38 -3.24 10.38
CA PRO A 43 -9.74 -3.35 10.90
C PRO A 43 -10.76 -3.51 9.76
N GLY A 44 -11.68 -4.46 9.90
CA GLY A 44 -12.67 -4.77 8.86
C GLY A 44 -12.13 -5.46 7.60
N SER A 45 -10.85 -5.84 7.60
CA SER A 45 -10.22 -6.53 6.46
C SER A 45 -9.36 -7.71 6.94
N PRO A 46 -9.98 -8.76 7.51
CA PRO A 46 -9.25 -9.97 7.88
C PRO A 46 -8.60 -10.58 6.63
N ASP A 47 -7.37 -11.08 6.77
CA ASP A 47 -6.57 -11.61 5.66
C ASP A 47 -6.43 -10.64 4.46
N GLY A 48 -6.53 -9.35 4.73
CA GLY A 48 -6.48 -8.31 3.70
C GLY A 48 -7.76 -8.15 2.88
N ILE A 49 -8.84 -8.85 3.19
CA ILE A 49 -10.08 -8.80 2.42
C ILE A 49 -11.12 -7.94 3.15
N PRO A 50 -11.63 -6.85 2.53
CA PRO A 50 -12.75 -6.09 3.06
C PRO A 50 -13.95 -6.99 3.35
N SER A 51 -14.51 -6.93 4.57
CA SER A 51 -15.52 -7.88 5.08
C SER A 51 -16.90 -7.28 5.36
N ALA A 52 -17.05 -5.95 5.23
CA ALA A 52 -18.32 -5.27 5.54
C ALA A 52 -19.35 -5.30 4.38
N GLY A 53 -19.02 -5.99 3.28
CA GLY A 53 -19.88 -6.05 2.09
C GLY A 53 -19.63 -4.88 1.11
N ASP A 54 -20.34 -4.92 0.01
CA ASP A 54 -20.18 -3.96 -1.09
C ASP A 54 -20.73 -2.57 -0.72
N GLY A 55 -19.90 -1.56 -0.90
CA GLY A 55 -20.29 -0.17 -0.73
C GLY A 55 -20.85 0.47 -2.01
N PRO A 56 -21.52 1.62 -1.88
CA PRO A 56 -22.02 2.36 -3.04
C PRO A 56 -20.89 2.92 -3.88
N THR A 57 -21.04 2.94 -5.20
CA THR A 57 -20.10 3.57 -6.11
C THR A 57 -19.93 5.06 -5.79
N LYS A 58 -18.68 5.50 -5.57
CA LYS A 58 -18.31 6.90 -5.40
C LYS A 58 -17.46 7.35 -6.58
N LEU A 59 -17.73 8.53 -7.13
CA LEU A 59 -17.06 9.01 -8.35
C LEU A 59 -15.65 9.54 -8.07
N PHE A 60 -15.34 9.91 -6.84
CA PHE A 60 -14.05 10.49 -6.44
C PHE A 60 -13.54 9.88 -5.14
N THR A 61 -12.22 9.86 -4.98
CA THR A 61 -11.54 9.30 -3.81
C THR A 61 -11.96 9.98 -2.51
N TYR A 62 -12.13 11.30 -2.49
CA TYR A 62 -12.49 12.00 -1.26
C TYR A 62 -13.84 11.56 -0.65
N PRO A 63 -14.97 11.57 -1.39
CA PRO A 63 -16.23 11.03 -0.86
C PRO A 63 -16.15 9.54 -0.50
N ALA A 64 -15.33 8.76 -1.22
CA ALA A 64 -15.10 7.36 -0.90
C ALA A 64 -14.34 7.20 0.42
N SER A 65 -13.31 8.02 0.67
CA SER A 65 -12.54 7.99 1.92
C SER A 65 -13.38 8.37 3.13
N VAL A 66 -14.25 9.40 3.00
CA VAL A 66 -15.19 9.79 4.07
C VAL A 66 -16.16 8.65 4.38
N TYR A 67 -16.66 7.98 3.35
CA TYR A 67 -17.52 6.82 3.53
C TYR A 67 -16.80 5.65 4.21
N ALA A 68 -15.58 5.33 3.76
CA ALA A 68 -14.76 4.25 4.32
C ALA A 68 -14.42 4.47 5.80
N LEU A 69 -14.20 5.72 6.21
CA LEU A 69 -13.97 6.09 7.62
C LEU A 69 -15.16 5.71 8.51
N ALA A 70 -16.38 5.96 8.02
CA ALA A 70 -17.60 5.64 8.74
C ALA A 70 -17.99 4.16 8.64
N HIS A 71 -17.49 3.45 7.62
CA HIS A 71 -17.82 2.06 7.32
C HIS A 71 -16.55 1.24 7.05
N PRO A 72 -15.77 0.93 8.10
CA PRO A 72 -14.51 0.18 7.95
C PRO A 72 -14.71 -1.18 7.28
N GLY A 73 -13.80 -1.55 6.41
CA GLY A 73 -13.86 -2.83 5.70
C GLY A 73 -14.89 -2.89 4.57
N THR A 74 -15.41 -1.74 4.12
CA THR A 74 -16.27 -1.68 2.93
C THR A 74 -15.53 -2.22 1.71
N ASN A 75 -16.20 -3.10 0.96
CA ASN A 75 -15.68 -3.66 -0.28
C ASN A 75 -16.02 -2.74 -1.48
N PRO A 76 -15.10 -2.51 -2.41
CA PRO A 76 -15.48 -1.95 -3.71
C PRO A 76 -16.46 -2.87 -4.42
N GLN A 77 -17.56 -2.32 -4.91
CA GLN A 77 -18.67 -3.11 -5.46
C GLN A 77 -18.20 -4.12 -6.51
N GLY A 78 -18.50 -5.39 -6.26
CA GLY A 78 -18.16 -6.52 -7.13
C GLY A 78 -16.71 -6.99 -7.06
N ALA A 79 -15.85 -6.36 -6.23
CA ALA A 79 -14.50 -6.86 -5.99
C ALA A 79 -14.47 -8.03 -5.00
N ASN A 80 -13.33 -8.73 -4.96
CA ASN A 80 -13.02 -9.78 -3.99
C ASN A 80 -13.97 -11.00 -4.01
N ASN A 81 -14.58 -11.26 -5.16
CA ASN A 81 -15.33 -12.50 -5.38
C ASN A 81 -14.38 -13.63 -5.79
N PHE A 82 -13.94 -14.44 -4.83
CA PHE A 82 -13.02 -15.56 -5.08
C PHE A 82 -13.66 -16.75 -5.81
N SER A 83 -14.98 -16.75 -6.04
CA SER A 83 -15.65 -17.72 -6.92
C SER A 83 -15.65 -17.29 -8.39
N CYS A 84 -15.21 -16.07 -8.68
CA CYS A 84 -15.14 -15.54 -10.05
C CYS A 84 -14.17 -16.34 -10.90
N LYS A 85 -14.57 -16.64 -12.14
CA LYS A 85 -13.72 -17.25 -13.16
C LYS A 85 -13.53 -16.25 -14.30
N PRO A 86 -12.28 -15.87 -14.63
CA PRO A 86 -12.04 -14.94 -15.72
C PRO A 86 -12.54 -15.47 -17.05
N SER A 87 -13.06 -14.59 -17.89
CA SER A 87 -13.36 -14.92 -19.28
C SER A 87 -12.10 -15.30 -20.04
N GLU A 88 -12.26 -16.07 -21.10
CA GLU A 88 -11.13 -16.50 -21.94
C GLU A 88 -10.30 -15.29 -22.41
N GLY A 89 -8.99 -15.42 -22.33
CA GLY A 89 -8.05 -14.33 -22.69
C GLY A 89 -7.88 -13.22 -21.66
N HIS A 90 -8.60 -13.24 -20.54
CA HIS A 90 -8.47 -12.25 -19.47
C HIS A 90 -7.74 -12.81 -18.25
N ASN A 91 -6.80 -12.04 -17.73
CA ASN A 91 -6.25 -12.28 -16.39
C ASN A 91 -7.19 -11.68 -15.33
N PRO A 92 -7.25 -12.23 -14.11
CA PRO A 92 -7.85 -11.52 -12.98
C PRO A 92 -7.07 -10.24 -12.69
N VAL A 93 -7.77 -9.19 -12.28
CA VAL A 93 -7.21 -7.86 -12.01
C VAL A 93 -7.06 -7.66 -10.52
N VAL A 94 -5.85 -7.32 -10.06
CA VAL A 94 -5.60 -6.91 -8.68
C VAL A 94 -5.37 -5.41 -8.64
N LEU A 95 -6.21 -4.71 -7.88
CA LEU A 95 -6.20 -3.26 -7.71
C LEU A 95 -5.42 -2.90 -6.44
N LEU A 96 -4.31 -2.17 -6.58
CA LEU A 96 -3.42 -1.80 -5.47
C LEU A 96 -3.64 -0.33 -5.08
N PRO A 97 -4.12 -0.06 -3.86
CA PRO A 97 -4.30 1.29 -3.35
C PRO A 97 -2.99 2.06 -3.19
N GLY A 98 -3.11 3.38 -3.11
CA GLY A 98 -2.01 4.25 -2.71
C GLY A 98 -1.82 4.33 -1.19
N THR A 99 -0.79 5.05 -0.75
CA THR A 99 -0.55 5.37 0.66
C THR A 99 -1.78 6.08 1.26
N ASN A 100 -2.15 5.74 2.48
CA ASN A 100 -3.32 6.28 3.21
C ASN A 100 -4.68 6.01 2.54
N SER A 101 -4.78 5.02 1.72
CA SER A 101 -6.03 4.71 1.05
C SER A 101 -6.31 3.22 1.11
N ASP A 102 -7.52 2.85 1.45
CA ASP A 102 -7.97 1.47 1.40
C ASP A 102 -8.51 1.10 0.01
N ALA A 103 -8.89 -0.17 -0.14
CA ALA A 103 -9.46 -0.70 -1.38
C ALA A 103 -10.69 0.10 -1.84
N TYR A 104 -11.61 0.40 -0.91
CA TYR A 104 -12.83 1.11 -1.26
C TYR A 104 -12.57 2.58 -1.64
N ALA A 105 -11.78 3.30 -0.84
CA ALA A 105 -11.45 4.69 -1.12
C ALA A 105 -10.75 4.88 -2.47
N SER A 106 -9.85 3.95 -2.82
CA SER A 106 -9.12 4.00 -4.10
C SER A 106 -9.97 3.55 -5.29
N TRP A 107 -10.81 2.54 -5.12
CA TRP A 107 -11.32 1.76 -6.25
C TRP A 107 -12.85 1.68 -6.36
N SER A 108 -13.62 2.34 -5.48
CA SER A 108 -15.08 2.35 -5.51
C SER A 108 -15.68 2.78 -6.85
N MET A 109 -14.94 3.59 -7.65
CA MET A 109 -15.35 4.01 -8.98
C MET A 109 -14.98 3.00 -10.07
N TYR A 110 -13.80 2.37 -9.94
CA TYR A 110 -13.23 1.54 -11.01
C TYR A 110 -13.65 0.07 -10.90
N ALA A 111 -13.70 -0.49 -9.70
CA ALA A 111 -14.02 -1.90 -9.51
C ALA A 111 -15.37 -2.29 -10.15
N PRO A 112 -16.49 -1.59 -9.91
CA PRO A 112 -17.76 -1.94 -10.53
C PRO A 112 -17.79 -1.79 -12.05
N ARG A 113 -16.93 -0.93 -12.61
CA ARG A 113 -16.79 -0.78 -14.06
C ARG A 113 -16.04 -1.96 -14.68
N LEU A 114 -14.96 -2.39 -14.05
CA LEU A 114 -14.18 -3.54 -14.49
C LEU A 114 -15.00 -4.84 -14.37
N THR A 115 -15.76 -5.02 -13.29
CA THR A 115 -16.62 -6.19 -13.12
C THR A 115 -17.75 -6.23 -14.15
N LYS A 116 -18.33 -5.09 -14.52
CA LYS A 116 -19.31 -4.99 -15.63
C LYS A 116 -18.71 -5.34 -16.99
N LEU A 117 -17.40 -5.16 -17.16
CA LEU A 117 -16.67 -5.57 -18.35
C LEU A 117 -16.24 -7.05 -18.33
N GLY A 118 -16.63 -7.81 -17.31
CA GLY A 118 -16.36 -9.23 -17.20
C GLY A 118 -15.03 -9.60 -16.56
N TYR A 119 -14.31 -8.63 -15.97
CA TYR A 119 -13.08 -8.93 -15.22
C TYR A 119 -13.39 -9.46 -13.82
N CYS A 120 -12.62 -10.44 -13.38
CA CYS A 120 -12.53 -10.80 -11.97
C CYS A 120 -11.62 -9.79 -11.27
N VAL A 121 -12.17 -9.03 -10.33
CA VAL A 121 -11.49 -7.89 -9.69
C VAL A 121 -11.24 -8.19 -8.23
N PHE A 122 -10.02 -7.89 -7.75
CA PHE A 122 -9.59 -8.09 -6.38
C PHE A 122 -8.87 -6.85 -5.87
N SER A 123 -9.04 -6.50 -4.60
CA SER A 123 -8.34 -5.36 -3.99
C SER A 123 -8.14 -5.58 -2.50
N PRO A 124 -6.89 -5.78 -2.04
CA PRO A 124 -6.60 -6.02 -0.63
C PRO A 124 -6.35 -4.74 0.16
N ASN A 125 -6.46 -4.86 1.50
CA ASN A 125 -6.08 -3.85 2.48
C ASN A 125 -5.02 -4.42 3.42
N PHE A 126 -3.83 -3.83 3.43
CA PHE A 126 -2.73 -4.27 4.27
C PHE A 126 -1.99 -3.10 4.93
N ASN A 127 -1.34 -3.39 6.07
CA ASN A 127 -0.22 -2.67 6.64
C ASN A 127 -0.47 -1.17 6.81
N GLY A 128 -1.53 -0.84 7.52
CA GLY A 128 -1.94 0.53 7.77
C GLY A 128 -2.02 0.89 9.25
N LEU A 129 -2.53 2.07 9.51
CA LEU A 129 -2.78 2.56 10.86
C LEU A 129 -4.04 1.91 11.43
N LYS A 130 -3.89 1.05 12.45
CA LYS A 130 -5.03 0.33 13.06
C LYS A 130 -6.09 1.27 13.64
N MET A 131 -5.72 2.48 14.04
CA MET A 131 -6.63 3.49 14.56
C MET A 131 -7.47 4.19 13.49
N LEU A 132 -7.01 4.16 12.24
CA LEU A 132 -7.64 4.79 11.09
C LEU A 132 -7.84 3.72 10.02
N PRO A 133 -8.97 3.00 10.07
CA PRO A 133 -9.16 1.76 9.31
C PRO A 133 -9.12 1.92 7.78
N ASN A 134 -9.25 3.15 7.28
CA ASN A 134 -9.09 3.43 5.85
C ASN A 134 -7.69 3.96 5.46
N PHE A 135 -6.75 4.03 6.42
CA PHE A 135 -5.35 4.42 6.17
C PHE A 135 -4.48 3.18 5.99
N ALA A 136 -4.69 2.46 4.90
CA ALA A 136 -3.88 1.32 4.52
C ALA A 136 -2.53 1.74 3.89
N TYR A 137 -1.60 0.81 3.78
CA TYR A 137 -0.31 0.96 3.10
C TYR A 137 0.57 2.08 3.64
N THR A 138 0.51 2.35 4.96
CA THR A 138 1.37 3.32 5.63
C THR A 138 2.67 2.70 6.16
N GLY A 139 2.66 1.42 6.47
CA GLY A 139 3.82 0.68 6.99
C GLY A 139 4.89 0.39 5.93
N ASP A 140 5.87 -0.44 6.27
CA ASP A 140 6.98 -0.78 5.37
C ASP A 140 6.47 -1.39 4.05
N ILE A 141 6.93 -0.83 2.92
CA ILE A 141 6.53 -1.26 1.57
C ILE A 141 7.01 -2.69 1.28
N ARG A 142 8.15 -3.13 1.82
CA ARG A 142 8.64 -4.51 1.66
C ARG A 142 7.68 -5.51 2.30
N VAL A 143 7.18 -5.17 3.49
CA VAL A 143 6.18 -5.98 4.21
C VAL A 143 4.85 -5.99 3.46
N SER A 144 4.40 -4.83 2.98
CA SER A 144 3.20 -4.72 2.14
C SER A 144 3.31 -5.53 0.86
N ALA A 145 4.47 -5.50 0.19
CA ALA A 145 4.71 -6.26 -1.04
C ALA A 145 4.69 -7.78 -0.79
N LYS A 146 5.21 -8.24 0.36
CA LYS A 146 5.12 -9.65 0.76
C LYS A 146 3.68 -10.08 1.00
N ALA A 147 2.86 -9.26 1.65
CA ALA A 147 1.44 -9.51 1.82
C ALA A 147 0.69 -9.55 0.48
N VAL A 148 0.99 -8.62 -0.43
CA VAL A 148 0.45 -8.61 -1.80
C VAL A 148 0.87 -9.87 -2.57
N SER A 149 2.11 -10.35 -2.42
CA SER A 149 2.55 -11.62 -3.03
C SER A 149 1.67 -12.79 -2.60
N GLY A 150 1.43 -12.96 -1.30
CA GLY A 150 0.53 -14.01 -0.79
C GLY A 150 -0.92 -13.83 -1.27
N PHE A 151 -1.40 -12.58 -1.34
CA PHE A 151 -2.73 -12.30 -1.87
C PHE A 151 -2.86 -12.66 -3.36
N VAL A 152 -1.85 -12.35 -4.17
CA VAL A 152 -1.81 -12.75 -5.59
C VAL A 152 -1.85 -14.27 -5.73
N ASP A 153 -1.11 -15.01 -4.90
CA ASP A 153 -1.13 -16.48 -4.91
C ASP A 153 -2.53 -17.02 -4.61
N ARG A 154 -3.22 -16.42 -3.65
CA ARG A 154 -4.61 -16.75 -3.34
C ARG A 154 -5.55 -16.47 -4.52
N VAL A 155 -5.40 -15.33 -5.20
CA VAL A 155 -6.18 -14.99 -6.40
C VAL A 155 -5.93 -15.99 -7.53
N LEU A 156 -4.67 -16.33 -7.81
CA LEU A 156 -4.31 -17.31 -8.84
C LEU A 156 -4.90 -18.69 -8.55
N THR A 157 -4.80 -19.14 -7.30
CA THR A 157 -5.38 -20.42 -6.86
C THR A 157 -6.90 -20.44 -7.03
N ALA A 158 -7.58 -19.39 -6.57
CA ALA A 158 -9.04 -19.31 -6.62
C ALA A 158 -9.58 -19.22 -8.05
N THR A 159 -8.92 -18.46 -8.92
CA THR A 159 -9.35 -18.24 -10.31
C THR A 159 -8.90 -19.34 -11.25
N GLY A 160 -7.85 -20.10 -10.90
CA GLY A 160 -7.18 -21.07 -11.79
C GLY A 160 -6.30 -20.40 -12.85
N SER A 161 -6.02 -19.12 -12.71
CA SER A 161 -5.22 -18.34 -13.67
C SER A 161 -3.73 -18.51 -13.43
N LYS A 162 -2.93 -18.37 -14.48
CA LYS A 162 -1.45 -18.40 -14.38
C LYS A 162 -0.85 -17.05 -14.06
N LYS A 163 -1.54 -15.96 -14.40
CA LYS A 163 -1.10 -14.58 -14.20
C LYS A 163 -2.24 -13.70 -13.72
N VAL A 164 -1.89 -12.62 -13.04
CA VAL A 164 -2.77 -11.48 -12.72
C VAL A 164 -2.32 -10.25 -13.51
N ASP A 165 -3.24 -9.33 -13.77
CA ASP A 165 -2.89 -7.97 -14.17
C ASP A 165 -3.02 -7.05 -12.95
N LEU A 166 -2.02 -6.19 -12.74
CA LEU A 166 -2.02 -5.22 -11.64
C LEU A 166 -2.43 -3.85 -12.17
N ILE A 167 -3.33 -3.19 -11.47
CA ILE A 167 -3.62 -1.76 -11.65
C ILE A 167 -3.37 -1.10 -10.32
N GLY A 168 -2.47 -0.13 -10.27
CA GLY A 168 -2.11 0.51 -9.02
C GLY A 168 -2.06 2.02 -9.12
N TRP A 169 -2.34 2.68 -8.00
CA TRP A 169 -2.31 4.13 -7.88
C TRP A 169 -1.23 4.57 -6.90
N SER A 170 -0.45 5.63 -7.25
CA SER A 170 0.59 6.18 -6.39
C SER A 170 1.59 5.10 -5.93
N GLN A 171 1.75 4.84 -4.63
CA GLN A 171 2.54 3.72 -4.09
C GLN A 171 2.15 2.37 -4.73
N GLY A 172 0.83 2.11 -4.85
CA GLY A 172 0.30 0.88 -5.43
C GLY A 172 0.54 0.73 -6.92
N GLY A 173 0.85 1.82 -7.64
CA GLY A 173 1.26 1.80 -9.04
C GLY A 173 2.78 1.86 -9.25
N GLY A 174 3.53 2.12 -8.19
CA GLY A 174 4.98 2.35 -8.24
C GLY A 174 5.77 1.40 -7.36
N PRO A 175 6.32 1.87 -6.24
CA PRO A 175 7.30 1.12 -5.46
C PRO A 175 6.79 -0.20 -4.91
N LEU A 176 5.52 -0.30 -4.56
CA LEU A 176 4.91 -1.54 -4.05
C LEU A 176 4.92 -2.68 -5.08
N PRO A 177 4.30 -2.55 -6.28
CA PRO A 177 4.37 -3.61 -7.29
C PRO A 177 5.77 -3.80 -7.86
N ASN A 178 6.60 -2.76 -7.94
CA ASN A 178 7.98 -2.89 -8.41
C ASN A 178 8.79 -3.80 -7.48
N TYR A 179 8.70 -3.60 -6.16
CA TYR A 179 9.36 -4.47 -5.20
C TYR A 179 8.83 -5.92 -5.29
N TYR A 180 7.52 -6.11 -5.41
CA TYR A 180 6.93 -7.43 -5.61
C TYR A 180 7.46 -8.11 -6.88
N ILE A 181 7.45 -7.40 -8.00
CA ILE A 181 7.85 -7.95 -9.30
C ILE A 181 9.35 -8.28 -9.31
N THR A 182 10.19 -7.38 -8.83
CA THR A 182 11.65 -7.51 -8.98
C THR A 182 12.33 -8.31 -7.87
N LYS A 183 11.78 -8.33 -6.66
CA LYS A 183 12.41 -8.93 -5.47
C LYS A 183 11.69 -10.18 -4.95
N LEU A 184 10.40 -10.35 -5.25
CA LEU A 184 9.57 -11.44 -4.68
C LEU A 184 9.02 -12.41 -5.74
N GLY A 185 9.59 -12.42 -6.95
CA GLY A 185 9.21 -13.34 -8.01
C GLY A 185 7.88 -13.04 -8.70
N GLY A 186 7.37 -11.82 -8.56
CA GLY A 186 6.16 -11.37 -9.23
C GLY A 186 6.27 -11.34 -10.76
N ASP A 187 7.48 -11.27 -11.33
CA ASP A 187 7.74 -11.34 -12.77
C ASP A 187 7.13 -12.59 -13.43
N LYS A 188 7.04 -13.69 -12.71
CA LYS A 188 6.42 -14.94 -13.18
C LYS A 188 4.90 -14.93 -13.12
N LYS A 189 4.33 -14.10 -12.24
CA LYS A 189 2.90 -14.09 -11.87
C LYS A 189 2.13 -12.88 -12.40
N VAL A 190 2.83 -11.80 -12.78
CA VAL A 190 2.22 -10.57 -13.31
C VAL A 190 2.24 -10.61 -14.84
N GLY A 191 1.09 -10.37 -15.45
CA GLY A 191 0.94 -10.22 -16.89
C GLY A 191 1.21 -8.78 -17.34
N LYS A 192 0.51 -7.84 -16.70
CA LYS A 192 0.60 -6.40 -16.97
C LYS A 192 0.60 -5.60 -15.66
N LEU A 193 1.29 -4.47 -15.67
CA LEU A 193 1.20 -3.44 -14.63
C LEU A 193 0.72 -2.14 -15.27
N ILE A 194 -0.45 -1.65 -14.84
CA ILE A 194 -0.98 -0.34 -15.20
C ILE A 194 -0.77 0.60 -14.00
N ALA A 195 0.14 1.53 -14.15
CA ALA A 195 0.57 2.44 -13.11
C ALA A 195 -0.11 3.82 -13.26
N LEU A 196 -0.96 4.17 -12.31
CA LEU A 196 -1.63 5.47 -12.26
C LEU A 196 -0.86 6.41 -11.32
N ALA A 197 -0.26 7.47 -11.85
CA ALA A 197 0.53 8.44 -11.11
C ALA A 197 1.54 7.78 -10.11
N PRO A 198 2.43 6.88 -10.58
CA PRO A 198 3.32 6.11 -9.72
C PRO A 198 4.41 6.98 -9.09
N SER A 199 4.81 6.66 -7.84
CA SER A 199 5.90 7.35 -7.12
C SER A 199 7.27 6.66 -7.32
N ASN A 200 7.59 6.20 -8.54
CA ASN A 200 8.77 5.36 -8.85
C ASN A 200 10.13 6.01 -8.56
N HIS A 201 10.21 7.33 -8.61
CA HIS A 201 11.46 8.07 -8.38
C HIS A 201 11.39 8.95 -7.13
N GLY A 202 10.50 8.58 -6.23
CA GLY A 202 10.21 9.32 -5.03
C GLY A 202 9.26 10.50 -5.25
N VAL A 203 8.72 10.99 -4.15
CA VAL A 203 7.87 12.18 -4.08
C VAL A 203 8.66 13.37 -3.55
N GLY A 204 8.26 14.57 -3.95
CA GLY A 204 8.85 15.83 -3.52
C GLY A 204 9.81 16.46 -4.53
N PRO A 205 10.24 17.70 -4.29
CA PRO A 205 11.14 18.42 -5.18
C PRO A 205 12.51 17.73 -5.29
N ARG A 206 12.97 17.49 -6.51
CA ARG A 206 14.29 16.85 -6.77
C ARG A 206 15.46 17.59 -6.10
N ALA A 207 15.39 18.92 -6.05
CA ALA A 207 16.44 19.73 -5.39
C ALA A 207 16.52 19.44 -3.89
N VAL A 208 15.39 19.24 -3.22
CA VAL A 208 15.33 18.87 -1.80
C VAL A 208 15.87 17.47 -1.59
N SER A 209 15.45 16.51 -2.42
CA SER A 209 15.95 15.13 -2.37
C SER A 209 17.47 15.06 -2.58
N LYS A 210 18.00 15.81 -3.57
CA LYS A 210 19.44 15.90 -3.81
C LYS A 210 20.19 16.51 -2.62
N PHE A 211 19.71 17.63 -2.10
CA PHE A 211 20.30 18.30 -0.95
C PHE A 211 20.36 17.39 0.29
N LEU A 212 19.26 16.72 0.61
CA LEU A 212 19.18 15.80 1.74
C LEU A 212 20.11 14.59 1.56
N ASN A 213 20.18 14.03 0.36
CA ASN A 213 21.06 12.92 0.04
C ASN A 213 22.55 13.29 0.20
N GLU A 214 22.93 14.52 -0.12
CA GLU A 214 24.30 15.02 0.02
C GLU A 214 24.64 15.50 1.43
N SER A 215 23.64 15.89 2.23
CA SER A 215 23.83 16.54 3.54
C SER A 215 23.53 15.63 4.74
N VAL A 216 22.90 14.47 4.53
CA VAL A 216 22.50 13.54 5.58
C VAL A 216 23.43 12.32 5.56
N SER A 217 24.10 12.05 6.69
CA SER A 217 24.96 10.87 6.81
C SER A 217 24.14 9.58 6.84
N GLU A 218 24.78 8.44 6.52
CA GLU A 218 24.14 7.11 6.57
C GLU A 218 23.54 6.80 7.96
N ALA A 219 24.24 7.22 9.04
CA ALA A 219 23.71 7.05 10.40
C ALA A 219 22.43 7.86 10.65
N GLN A 220 22.34 9.05 10.06
CA GLN A 220 21.14 9.89 10.13
C GLN A 220 19.98 9.30 9.29
N HIS A 221 20.27 8.76 8.09
CA HIS A 221 19.29 8.04 7.29
C HIS A 221 18.68 6.88 8.07
N LYS A 222 19.50 6.01 8.67
CA LYS A 222 19.02 4.89 9.50
C LYS A 222 18.16 5.35 10.68
N LYS A 223 18.50 6.48 11.30
CA LYS A 223 17.71 7.04 12.40
C LYS A 223 16.34 7.55 11.92
N ILE A 224 16.30 8.19 10.75
CA ILE A 224 15.05 8.62 10.11
C ILE A 224 14.17 7.40 9.80
N GLU A 225 14.69 6.41 9.10
CA GLU A 225 14.00 5.15 8.78
C GLU A 225 13.42 4.49 10.03
N ALA A 226 14.23 4.33 11.08
CA ALA A 226 13.79 3.73 12.35
C ALA A 226 12.66 4.54 13.03
N THR A 227 12.70 5.87 12.92
CA THR A 227 11.67 6.75 13.48
C THR A 227 10.33 6.55 12.75
N PHE A 228 10.35 6.52 11.42
CA PHE A 228 9.15 6.31 10.61
C PHE A 228 8.60 4.88 10.77
N ALA A 229 9.48 3.88 10.85
CA ALA A 229 9.09 2.50 11.10
C ALA A 229 8.41 2.34 12.46
N LYS A 230 8.97 2.94 13.53
CA LYS A 230 8.38 2.91 14.88
C LYS A 230 6.98 3.56 14.93
N ALA A 231 6.73 4.55 14.09
CA ALA A 231 5.43 5.22 13.98
C ALA A 231 4.45 4.49 13.05
N SER A 232 4.81 3.33 12.48
CA SER A 232 4.02 2.58 11.49
C SER A 232 3.69 3.38 10.22
N ILE A 233 4.59 4.30 9.84
CA ILE A 233 4.48 5.17 8.65
C ILE A 233 5.74 5.09 7.77
N ALA A 234 6.41 3.94 7.75
CA ALA A 234 7.65 3.74 7.01
C ALA A 234 7.51 4.07 5.52
N SER A 235 6.36 3.81 4.91
CA SER A 235 6.13 4.06 3.49
C SER A 235 6.29 5.53 3.08
N TYR A 236 6.10 6.47 4.00
CA TYR A 236 6.31 7.89 3.70
C TYR A 236 7.78 8.22 3.49
N GLU A 237 8.66 7.68 4.36
CA GLU A 237 10.10 7.84 4.20
C GLU A 237 10.59 7.07 2.96
N GLN A 238 10.14 5.83 2.78
CA GLN A 238 10.55 4.97 1.68
C GLN A 238 10.20 5.55 0.30
N GLN A 239 9.17 6.37 0.20
CA GLN A 239 8.80 7.08 -1.03
C GLN A 239 9.51 8.43 -1.21
N LEU A 240 10.41 8.83 -0.33
CA LEU A 240 11.25 10.01 -0.56
C LEU A 240 12.38 9.67 -1.52
N GLY A 241 12.69 10.59 -2.45
CA GLY A 241 13.69 10.34 -3.49
C GLY A 241 15.12 10.09 -2.97
N PHE A 242 15.38 10.36 -1.69
CA PHE A 242 16.66 10.12 -1.03
C PHE A 242 16.67 8.87 -0.13
N SER A 243 15.55 8.15 0.00
CA SER A 243 15.48 6.98 0.87
C SER A 243 16.37 5.84 0.38
N ASN A 244 16.84 5.02 1.32
CA ASN A 244 17.60 3.82 0.98
C ASN A 244 16.74 2.82 0.22
N PHE A 245 15.46 2.73 0.56
CA PHE A 245 14.49 1.90 -0.16
C PHE A 245 14.39 2.27 -1.64
N ASN A 246 14.30 3.57 -1.95
CA ASN A 246 14.20 4.03 -3.34
C ASN A 246 15.49 3.78 -4.16
N LYS A 247 16.65 3.70 -3.48
CA LYS A 247 17.93 3.33 -4.11
C LYS A 247 18.03 1.81 -4.35
N GLU A 248 17.28 1.01 -3.59
CA GLU A 248 17.25 -0.45 -3.70
C GLU A 248 16.37 -0.93 -4.88
N LEU A 249 15.36 -0.13 -5.29
CA LEU A 249 14.47 -0.41 -6.41
C LEU A 249 15.11 -0.17 -7.76
#